data_7184df47524e5f17b8d173121438461d
#
_entry.id   7184df47524e5f17b8d173121438461d
#
_cell.length_a   1.000
_cell.length_b   1.000
_cell.length_c   1.000
_cell.angle_alpha   90.00
_cell.angle_beta   90.00
_cell.angle_gamma   90.00
#
_symmetry.space_group_name_H-M   'P 1'
#
loop_
_entity.id
_entity.type
_entity.pdbx_description
1 polymer ?
#
loop_
_entity_poly.entity_id
_entity_poly.type
_entity_poly.pdbx_seq_one_letter_code
_entity_poly.pdbx_strand_id
1 'polypeptide(L)'
;MKYPMIGSHIEAYPFEDDKLQIFNRNTGKTYTLGKNESSVYQLLNGANTLDEISRQCSFYSRQEIDALVKAFSDLGFFEKVKKRFNPFKIKLRLFNPNKLMKSDSVLTKLLHYTILFICPLIFFAGILMNRLLVNDAMTFYGQIMNGITELTVTEWVFVVFLSLVSLSLHECAHMISARKYCVNVPEIGIMLYFLVPSAYTNISGINLLKSKTKRLIVLASGSLVNLSVIGICSITMCVTDSKRLAACAAALALANVGTIFLNLMVLLKFDGYYALEVILDEPKLRENAMSSIIAMIRMAITGKKNERTAFRQMIREPENILKYIMYGVYFIFSTGYIPVIMLNTIVPFLAR
;
A
#
# COMPACT_ATOMS: atom_id res chain seq x y z
N MET A 1 24.30 24.33 -12.39
CA MET A 1 23.10 24.93 -13.09
C MET A 1 23.10 26.43 -12.82
N LYS A 2 23.01 27.28 -13.87
CA LYS A 2 22.99 28.74 -13.64
C LYS A 2 21.61 29.22 -13.11
N TYR A 3 20.55 28.64 -13.61
CA TYR A 3 19.15 28.89 -13.20
C TYR A 3 18.46 27.56 -12.94
N PRO A 4 18.50 27.05 -11.71
CA PRO A 4 17.88 25.75 -11.39
C PRO A 4 16.36 25.84 -11.44
N MET A 5 15.72 24.89 -12.13
CA MET A 5 14.27 24.80 -12.26
C MET A 5 13.79 23.39 -11.91
N ILE A 6 12.84 23.31 -11.01
CA ILE A 6 12.20 22.05 -10.64
C ILE A 6 11.44 21.47 -11.83
N GLY A 7 11.61 20.19 -12.08
CA GLY A 7 10.97 19.50 -13.20
C GLY A 7 9.46 19.39 -13.04
N SER A 8 8.72 19.46 -14.16
CA SER A 8 7.24 19.35 -14.19
C SER A 8 6.68 18.01 -13.67
N HIS A 9 7.54 17.03 -13.44
CA HIS A 9 7.21 15.73 -12.86
C HIS A 9 7.21 15.73 -11.33
N ILE A 10 7.57 16.85 -10.71
CA ILE A 10 7.56 17.05 -9.26
C ILE A 10 6.29 17.79 -8.88
N GLU A 11 5.53 17.21 -7.97
CA GLU A 11 4.33 17.82 -7.39
C GLU A 11 4.59 18.14 -5.93
N ALA A 12 4.30 19.39 -5.52
CA ALA A 12 4.42 19.84 -4.13
C ALA A 12 3.05 20.07 -3.53
N TYR A 13 2.87 19.61 -2.31
CA TYR A 13 1.62 19.75 -1.55
C TYR A 13 1.92 20.26 -0.14
N PRO A 14 1.09 21.17 0.41
CA PRO A 14 1.19 21.55 1.82
C PRO A 14 1.03 20.34 2.74
N PHE A 15 1.81 20.29 3.81
CA PHE A 15 1.77 19.27 4.85
C PHE A 15 1.83 19.93 6.25
N GLU A 16 1.66 19.14 7.32
CA GLU A 16 1.66 19.65 8.72
C GLU A 16 2.90 20.52 9.04
N ASP A 17 2.76 21.50 9.89
CA ASP A 17 3.83 22.37 10.43
C ASP A 17 4.62 23.15 9.36
N ASP A 18 3.96 23.76 8.38
CA ASP A 18 4.59 24.54 7.29
C ASP A 18 5.57 23.72 6.41
N LYS A 19 5.46 22.41 6.41
CA LYS A 19 6.24 21.51 5.57
C LYS A 19 5.60 21.33 4.20
N LEU A 20 6.42 20.94 3.22
CA LEU A 20 5.95 20.51 1.90
C LEU A 20 6.12 18.99 1.74
N GLN A 21 5.10 18.34 1.26
CA GLN A 21 5.17 16.98 0.78
C GLN A 21 5.44 17.02 -0.73
N ILE A 22 6.57 16.49 -1.13
CA ILE A 22 7.01 16.46 -2.52
C ILE A 22 6.80 15.06 -3.07
N PHE A 23 6.07 14.96 -4.17
CA PHE A 23 5.87 13.72 -4.90
C PHE A 23 6.61 13.74 -6.24
N ASN A 24 7.53 12.80 -6.44
CA ASN A 24 8.21 12.62 -7.71
C ASN A 24 7.47 11.57 -8.56
N ARG A 25 6.78 12.02 -9.61
CA ARG A 25 5.99 11.16 -10.52
C ARG A 25 6.83 10.10 -11.25
N ASN A 26 8.11 10.39 -11.49
CA ASN A 26 8.97 9.48 -12.22
C ASN A 26 9.41 8.29 -11.37
N THR A 27 9.71 8.53 -10.10
CA THR A 27 10.15 7.50 -9.15
C THR A 27 9.00 6.91 -8.36
N GLY A 28 7.85 7.62 -8.27
CA GLY A 28 6.71 7.28 -7.41
C GLY A 28 7.01 7.47 -5.92
N LYS A 29 8.11 8.15 -5.57
CA LYS A 29 8.52 8.39 -4.19
C LYS A 29 7.97 9.71 -3.67
N THR A 30 7.71 9.76 -2.37
CA THR A 30 7.30 10.95 -1.64
C THR A 30 8.40 11.35 -0.67
N TYR A 31 8.64 12.66 -0.57
CA TYR A 31 9.64 13.28 0.30
C TYR A 31 8.96 14.37 1.13
N THR A 32 9.55 14.74 2.27
CA THR A 32 9.11 15.89 3.05
C THR A 32 10.23 16.90 3.11
N LEU A 33 9.90 18.14 2.82
CA LEU A 33 10.79 19.29 3.02
C LEU A 33 10.36 20.01 4.29
N GLY A 34 11.32 20.36 5.14
CA GLY A 34 11.09 21.25 6.27
C GLY A 34 10.79 22.67 5.81
N LYS A 35 10.51 23.58 6.74
CA LYS A 35 10.16 24.97 6.44
C LYS A 35 11.26 25.67 5.63
N ASN A 36 12.50 25.51 6.03
CA ASN A 36 13.64 26.17 5.40
C ASN A 36 13.93 25.60 4.00
N GLU A 37 13.93 24.26 3.87
CA GLU A 37 14.10 23.60 2.57
C GLU A 37 12.96 23.93 1.61
N SER A 38 11.74 24.11 2.14
CA SER A 38 10.57 24.51 1.36
C SER A 38 10.73 25.89 0.76
N SER A 39 11.32 26.82 1.51
CA SER A 39 11.61 28.18 1.01
C SER A 39 12.62 28.13 -0.14
N VAL A 40 13.70 27.34 -0.02
CA VAL A 40 14.66 27.15 -1.11
C VAL A 40 13.99 26.49 -2.32
N TYR A 41 13.17 25.46 -2.09
CA TYR A 41 12.45 24.75 -3.15
C TYR A 41 11.58 25.69 -3.99
N GLN A 42 10.85 26.62 -3.36
CA GLN A 42 9.98 27.58 -4.05
C GLN A 42 10.75 28.56 -4.93
N LEU A 43 11.99 28.87 -4.59
CA LEU A 43 12.87 29.76 -5.36
C LEU A 43 13.55 29.07 -6.55
N LEU A 44 13.52 27.72 -6.61
CA LEU A 44 14.05 26.93 -7.72
C LEU A 44 13.08 26.90 -8.92
N ASN A 45 12.69 28.05 -9.40
CA ASN A 45 11.67 28.26 -10.44
C ASN A 45 12.27 28.55 -11.84
N GLY A 46 13.60 28.53 -11.97
CA GLY A 46 14.31 28.87 -13.22
C GLY A 46 14.53 30.36 -13.45
N ALA A 47 14.03 31.24 -12.56
CA ALA A 47 14.22 32.70 -12.64
C ALA A 47 15.40 33.18 -11.78
N ASN A 48 15.71 32.48 -10.70
CA ASN A 48 16.72 32.87 -9.72
C ASN A 48 18.04 32.12 -9.95
N THR A 49 19.16 32.83 -9.80
CA THR A 49 20.49 32.20 -9.68
C THR A 49 20.70 31.65 -8.26
N LEU A 50 21.66 30.75 -8.09
CA LEU A 50 21.99 30.23 -6.76
C LEU A 50 22.48 31.31 -5.78
N ASP A 51 23.10 32.40 -6.32
CA ASP A 51 23.53 33.54 -5.50
C ASP A 51 22.35 34.40 -5.03
N GLU A 52 21.32 34.55 -5.86
CA GLU A 52 20.09 35.25 -5.51
C GLU A 52 19.29 34.43 -4.47
N ILE A 53 19.21 33.12 -4.62
CA ILE A 53 18.58 32.22 -3.66
C ILE A 53 19.32 32.32 -2.30
N SER A 54 20.66 32.36 -2.31
CA SER A 54 21.45 32.50 -1.09
C SER A 54 21.22 33.84 -0.38
N ARG A 55 21.00 34.92 -1.13
CA ARG A 55 20.67 36.23 -0.53
C ARG A 55 19.26 36.25 0.05
N GLN A 56 18.30 35.59 -0.59
CA GLN A 56 16.91 35.53 -0.12
C GLN A 56 16.71 34.56 1.05
N CYS A 57 17.50 33.47 1.11
CA CYS A 57 17.46 32.47 2.18
C CYS A 57 18.62 32.67 3.16
N SER A 58 18.62 33.79 3.90
CA SER A 58 19.69 34.18 4.83
C SER A 58 19.97 33.20 5.97
N PHE A 59 19.08 32.21 6.18
CA PHE A 59 19.23 31.13 7.15
C PHE A 59 20.11 29.97 6.67
N TYR A 60 20.54 29.97 5.41
CA TYR A 60 21.49 29.02 4.84
C TYR A 60 22.71 29.74 4.25
N SER A 61 23.89 29.21 4.50
CA SER A 61 25.11 29.61 3.81
C SER A 61 25.05 29.17 2.33
N ARG A 62 25.87 29.80 1.50
CA ARG A 62 25.98 29.42 0.09
C ARG A 62 26.35 27.93 -0.09
N GLN A 63 27.24 27.41 0.74
CA GLN A 63 27.66 26.01 0.67
C GLN A 63 26.52 25.05 1.02
N GLU A 64 25.68 25.39 2.00
CA GLU A 64 24.51 24.58 2.36
C GLU A 64 23.45 24.57 1.26
N ILE A 65 23.23 25.72 0.57
CA ILE A 65 22.33 25.78 -0.58
C ILE A 65 22.87 24.92 -1.74
N ASP A 66 24.16 24.97 -2.03
CA ASP A 66 24.77 24.12 -3.06
C ASP A 66 24.61 22.63 -2.70
N ALA A 67 24.81 22.26 -1.44
CA ALA A 67 24.60 20.90 -0.95
C ALA A 67 23.12 20.46 -1.07
N LEU A 68 22.18 21.35 -0.72
CA LEU A 68 20.74 21.08 -0.83
C LEU A 68 20.29 20.92 -2.29
N VAL A 69 20.77 21.81 -3.19
CA VAL A 69 20.48 21.70 -4.62
C VAL A 69 21.08 20.43 -5.23
N LYS A 70 22.27 20.02 -4.78
CA LYS A 70 22.86 18.73 -5.16
C LYS A 70 21.99 17.57 -4.68
N ALA A 71 21.54 17.60 -3.43
CA ALA A 71 20.64 16.58 -2.90
C ALA A 71 19.33 16.51 -3.71
N PHE A 72 18.74 17.63 -4.10
CA PHE A 72 17.56 17.66 -4.98
C PHE A 72 17.86 17.09 -6.37
N SER A 73 19.07 17.30 -6.91
CA SER A 73 19.51 16.69 -8.17
C SER A 73 19.62 15.17 -8.03
N ASP A 74 20.24 14.67 -6.96
CA ASP A 74 20.39 13.24 -6.68
C ASP A 74 19.03 12.54 -6.47
N LEU A 75 18.04 13.26 -5.95
CA LEU A 75 16.65 12.81 -5.84
C LEU A 75 15.87 12.92 -7.16
N GLY A 76 16.48 13.44 -8.21
CA GLY A 76 15.88 13.57 -9.55
C GLY A 76 14.81 14.66 -9.63
N PHE A 77 14.98 15.78 -8.91
CA PHE A 77 14.00 16.88 -8.93
C PHE A 77 14.14 17.75 -10.18
N PHE A 78 15.32 17.83 -10.79
CA PHE A 78 15.58 18.66 -11.97
C PHE A 78 15.48 17.90 -13.28
N GLU A 79 15.73 16.60 -13.30
CA GLU A 79 15.79 15.79 -14.51
C GLU A 79 14.54 14.93 -14.69
N LYS A 80 14.11 14.81 -15.96
CA LYS A 80 13.15 13.76 -16.34
C LYS A 80 13.89 12.44 -16.36
N VAL A 81 13.92 11.72 -15.23
CA VAL A 81 14.40 10.35 -15.20
C VAL A 81 13.53 9.52 -16.16
N LYS A 82 14.13 8.97 -17.23
CA LYS A 82 13.45 8.06 -18.14
C LYS A 82 12.91 6.89 -17.30
N LYS A 83 11.59 6.76 -17.19
CA LYS A 83 10.97 5.58 -16.55
C LYS A 83 11.50 4.35 -17.26
N ARG A 84 12.19 3.46 -16.54
CA ARG A 84 12.45 2.11 -17.05
C ARG A 84 11.08 1.43 -17.18
N PHE A 85 10.70 1.13 -18.43
CA PHE A 85 9.47 0.38 -18.70
C PHE A 85 9.59 -0.99 -18.04
N ASN A 86 8.65 -1.28 -17.14
CA ASN A 86 8.55 -2.60 -16.53
C ASN A 86 7.30 -3.27 -17.11
N PRO A 87 7.45 -4.27 -18.00
CA PRO A 87 6.31 -4.92 -18.65
C PRO A 87 5.41 -5.67 -17.67
N PHE A 88 5.94 -6.05 -16.49
CA PHE A 88 5.17 -6.73 -15.45
C PHE A 88 4.40 -5.78 -14.51
N LYS A 89 4.56 -4.47 -14.69
CA LYS A 89 3.88 -3.46 -13.87
C LYS A 89 3.54 -2.23 -14.69
N ILE A 90 2.44 -2.31 -15.42
CA ILE A 90 1.91 -1.20 -16.20
C ILE A 90 0.88 -0.46 -15.35
N LYS A 91 1.08 0.83 -15.14
CA LYS A 91 0.17 1.70 -14.38
C LYS A 91 -0.55 2.68 -15.31
N LEU A 92 -1.86 2.71 -15.20
CA LEU A 92 -2.72 3.70 -15.83
C LEU A 92 -3.31 4.59 -14.73
N ARG A 93 -2.84 5.83 -14.65
CA ARG A 93 -3.40 6.84 -13.75
C ARG A 93 -4.77 7.29 -14.28
N LEU A 94 -5.80 7.23 -13.43
CA LEU A 94 -7.14 7.72 -13.74
C LEU A 94 -7.30 9.18 -13.35
N PHE A 95 -7.09 9.52 -12.10
CA PHE A 95 -7.25 10.89 -11.61
C PHE A 95 -6.40 11.19 -10.36
N ASN A 96 -6.37 12.50 -10.00
CA ASN A 96 -5.74 12.98 -8.77
C ASN A 96 -6.82 13.30 -7.72
N PRO A 97 -6.94 12.48 -6.65
CA PRO A 97 -7.98 12.65 -5.63
C PRO A 97 -7.85 13.94 -4.83
N ASN A 98 -6.66 14.52 -4.71
CA ASN A 98 -6.45 15.75 -3.95
C ASN A 98 -7.30 16.92 -4.47
N LYS A 99 -7.66 16.90 -5.76
CA LYS A 99 -8.52 17.91 -6.39
C LYS A 99 -10.00 17.72 -6.02
N LEU A 100 -10.42 16.47 -5.77
CA LEU A 100 -11.80 16.10 -5.49
C LEU A 100 -12.10 16.14 -3.99
N MET A 101 -11.18 15.72 -3.16
CA MET A 101 -11.39 15.56 -1.71
C MET A 101 -10.41 16.43 -0.91
N LYS A 102 -10.94 17.48 -0.30
CA LYS A 102 -10.19 18.32 0.65
C LYS A 102 -10.13 17.61 2.01
N SER A 103 -8.96 17.66 2.67
CA SER A 103 -8.73 17.00 3.98
C SER A 103 -9.71 17.46 5.07
N ASP A 104 -10.06 18.74 5.08
CA ASP A 104 -10.95 19.33 6.08
C ASP A 104 -12.44 19.25 5.73
N SER A 105 -12.80 18.69 4.58
CA SER A 105 -14.17 18.55 4.15
C SER A 105 -14.98 17.69 5.12
N VAL A 106 -16.19 18.14 5.44
CA VAL A 106 -17.16 17.38 6.24
C VAL A 106 -17.41 16.00 5.60
N LEU A 107 -17.50 15.96 4.28
CA LEU A 107 -17.67 14.71 3.53
C LEU A 107 -16.51 13.73 3.78
N THR A 108 -15.26 14.19 3.73
CA THR A 108 -14.08 13.33 4.00
C THR A 108 -14.13 12.77 5.42
N LYS A 109 -14.49 13.59 6.40
CA LYS A 109 -14.64 13.17 7.79
C LYS A 109 -15.76 12.14 7.95
N LEU A 110 -16.93 12.43 7.37
CA LEU A 110 -18.10 11.54 7.43
C LEU A 110 -17.77 10.17 6.83
N LEU A 111 -17.26 10.13 5.61
CA LEU A 111 -16.90 8.88 4.93
C LEU A 111 -15.83 8.09 5.71
N HIS A 112 -14.83 8.77 6.26
CA HIS A 112 -13.82 8.11 7.08
C HIS A 112 -14.43 7.43 8.32
N TYR A 113 -15.30 8.12 9.06
CA TYR A 113 -15.96 7.53 10.22
C TYR A 113 -16.96 6.44 9.84
N THR A 114 -17.63 6.56 8.68
CA THR A 114 -18.44 5.47 8.13
C THR A 114 -17.58 4.21 7.90
N ILE A 115 -16.39 4.35 7.30
CA ILE A 115 -15.48 3.22 7.10
C ILE A 115 -15.07 2.60 8.46
N LEU A 116 -14.76 3.42 9.47
CA LEU A 116 -14.27 2.91 10.75
C LEU A 116 -15.35 2.26 11.62
N PHE A 117 -16.57 2.75 11.58
CA PHE A 117 -17.62 2.32 12.51
C PHE A 117 -18.77 1.57 11.84
N ILE A 118 -19.27 2.08 10.70
CA ILE A 118 -20.43 1.50 10.03
C ILE A 118 -20.04 0.22 9.27
N CYS A 119 -18.89 0.20 8.59
CA CYS A 119 -18.46 -1.01 7.86
C CYS A 119 -18.29 -2.22 8.78
N PRO A 120 -17.56 -2.16 9.91
CA PRO A 120 -17.55 -3.27 10.87
C PRO A 120 -18.92 -3.61 11.44
N LEU A 121 -19.76 -2.62 11.73
CA LEU A 121 -21.11 -2.86 12.25
C LEU A 121 -21.95 -3.69 11.27
N ILE A 122 -21.90 -3.37 9.97
CA ILE A 122 -22.60 -4.14 8.91
C ILE A 122 -22.07 -5.58 8.88
N PHE A 123 -20.76 -5.77 8.99
CA PHE A 123 -20.16 -7.11 9.03
C PHE A 123 -20.69 -7.93 10.22
N PHE A 124 -20.64 -7.37 11.43
CA PHE A 124 -21.12 -8.04 12.63
C PHE A 124 -22.64 -8.28 12.58
N ALA A 125 -23.43 -7.35 12.03
CA ALA A 125 -24.86 -7.53 11.81
C ALA A 125 -25.14 -8.72 10.88
N GLY A 126 -24.38 -8.83 9.77
CA GLY A 126 -24.49 -9.95 8.84
C GLY A 126 -24.18 -11.31 9.49
N ILE A 127 -23.10 -11.39 10.29
CA ILE A 127 -22.77 -12.60 11.04
C ILE A 127 -23.85 -12.93 12.07
N LEU A 128 -24.33 -11.93 12.80
CA LEU A 128 -25.38 -12.14 13.82
C LEU A 128 -26.68 -12.64 13.19
N MET A 129 -27.13 -12.02 12.08
CA MET A 129 -28.30 -12.49 11.35
C MET A 129 -28.13 -13.94 10.89
N ASN A 130 -26.98 -14.26 10.33
CA ASN A 130 -26.67 -15.61 9.90
C ASN A 130 -26.78 -16.59 11.08
N ARG A 131 -26.18 -16.24 12.23
CA ARG A 131 -26.23 -17.07 13.43
C ARG A 131 -27.66 -17.26 13.99
N LEU A 132 -28.51 -16.24 13.85
CA LEU A 132 -29.88 -16.29 14.39
C LEU A 132 -30.88 -17.00 13.45
N LEU A 133 -30.69 -16.87 12.12
CA LEU A 133 -31.65 -17.34 11.13
C LEU A 133 -31.28 -18.73 10.55
N VAL A 134 -30.00 -19.10 10.58
CA VAL A 134 -29.54 -20.38 10.02
C VAL A 134 -29.47 -21.44 11.14
N ASN A 135 -30.48 -22.29 11.20
CA ASN A 135 -30.54 -23.37 12.19
C ASN A 135 -29.58 -24.52 11.87
N ASP A 136 -29.50 -24.92 10.61
CA ASP A 136 -28.57 -25.94 10.10
C ASP A 136 -27.57 -25.33 9.12
N ALA A 137 -26.42 -24.97 9.65
CA ALA A 137 -25.36 -24.32 8.86
C ALA A 137 -24.78 -25.26 7.77
N MET A 138 -24.66 -26.56 8.06
CA MET A 138 -24.09 -27.51 7.10
C MET A 138 -24.97 -27.65 5.86
N THR A 139 -26.27 -27.85 6.04
CA THR A 139 -27.22 -27.96 4.94
C THR A 139 -27.33 -26.60 4.19
N PHE A 140 -27.41 -25.49 4.94
CA PHE A 140 -27.54 -24.15 4.36
C PHE A 140 -26.32 -23.79 3.46
N TYR A 141 -25.12 -23.90 3.99
CA TYR A 141 -23.91 -23.58 3.22
C TYR A 141 -23.63 -24.62 2.14
N GLY A 142 -23.96 -25.89 2.35
CA GLY A 142 -23.87 -26.93 1.32
C GLY A 142 -24.74 -26.62 0.09
N GLN A 143 -25.98 -26.18 0.30
CA GLN A 143 -26.86 -25.77 -0.81
C GLN A 143 -26.33 -24.54 -1.54
N ILE A 144 -25.81 -23.55 -0.82
CA ILE A 144 -25.21 -22.33 -1.43
C ILE A 144 -23.99 -22.70 -2.26
N MET A 145 -23.08 -23.54 -1.74
CA MET A 145 -21.87 -23.95 -2.45
C MET A 145 -22.23 -24.73 -3.72
N ASN A 146 -23.22 -25.61 -3.69
CA ASN A 146 -23.75 -26.25 -4.90
C ASN A 146 -24.31 -25.23 -5.87
N GLY A 147 -25.05 -24.21 -5.38
CA GLY A 147 -25.58 -23.12 -6.20
C GLY A 147 -24.49 -22.31 -6.91
N ILE A 148 -23.31 -22.12 -6.29
CA ILE A 148 -22.16 -21.44 -6.90
C ILE A 148 -21.66 -22.20 -8.14
N THR A 149 -21.62 -23.53 -8.08
CA THR A 149 -21.18 -24.37 -9.21
C THR A 149 -22.18 -24.37 -10.37
N GLU A 150 -23.44 -24.02 -10.10
CA GLU A 150 -24.53 -23.93 -11.09
C GLU A 150 -24.71 -22.52 -11.68
N LEU A 151 -23.92 -21.54 -11.26
CA LEU A 151 -24.01 -20.16 -11.78
C LEU A 151 -23.72 -20.14 -13.28
N THR A 152 -24.56 -19.44 -14.01
CA THR A 152 -24.42 -19.19 -15.44
C THR A 152 -23.28 -18.22 -15.73
N VAL A 153 -22.82 -18.18 -16.97
CA VAL A 153 -21.77 -17.23 -17.41
C VAL A 153 -22.20 -15.78 -17.13
N THR A 154 -23.47 -15.43 -17.31
CA THR A 154 -23.98 -14.07 -17.05
C THR A 154 -23.91 -13.71 -15.57
N GLU A 155 -24.25 -14.66 -14.68
CA GLU A 155 -24.15 -14.46 -13.23
C GLU A 155 -22.70 -14.34 -12.80
N TRP A 156 -21.79 -15.12 -13.36
CA TRP A 156 -20.35 -14.96 -13.11
C TRP A 156 -19.83 -13.60 -13.58
N VAL A 157 -20.23 -13.11 -14.75
CA VAL A 157 -19.88 -11.75 -15.23
C VAL A 157 -20.37 -10.71 -14.22
N PHE A 158 -21.57 -10.86 -13.68
CA PHE A 158 -22.13 -9.96 -12.67
C PHE A 158 -21.31 -10.00 -11.36
N VAL A 159 -20.97 -11.20 -10.87
CA VAL A 159 -20.13 -11.37 -9.66
C VAL A 159 -18.74 -10.75 -9.86
N VAL A 160 -18.12 -10.96 -11.03
CA VAL A 160 -16.82 -10.35 -11.35
C VAL A 160 -16.93 -8.82 -11.39
N PHE A 161 -17.97 -8.28 -12.01
CA PHE A 161 -18.23 -6.83 -12.03
C PHE A 161 -18.35 -6.27 -10.61
N LEU A 162 -19.16 -6.88 -9.73
CA LEU A 162 -19.31 -6.45 -8.35
C LEU A 162 -18.00 -6.60 -7.55
N SER A 163 -17.19 -7.61 -7.85
CA SER A 163 -15.86 -7.78 -7.24
C SER A 163 -14.91 -6.65 -7.63
N LEU A 164 -14.94 -6.19 -8.88
CA LEU A 164 -14.17 -5.03 -9.34
C LEU A 164 -14.65 -3.73 -8.68
N VAL A 165 -15.97 -3.57 -8.50
CA VAL A 165 -16.53 -2.45 -7.75
C VAL A 165 -16.04 -2.49 -6.29
N SER A 166 -16.12 -3.65 -5.65
CA SER A 166 -15.64 -3.83 -4.27
C SER A 166 -14.15 -3.49 -4.14
N LEU A 167 -13.32 -3.94 -5.07
CA LEU A 167 -11.89 -3.61 -5.12
C LEU A 167 -11.67 -2.10 -5.29
N SER A 168 -12.47 -1.44 -6.12
CA SER A 168 -12.39 0.02 -6.30
C SER A 168 -12.78 0.77 -5.02
N LEU A 169 -13.81 0.31 -4.31
CA LEU A 169 -14.21 0.85 -3.01
C LEU A 169 -13.15 0.64 -1.93
N HIS A 170 -12.46 -0.50 -1.93
CA HIS A 170 -11.31 -0.78 -1.08
C HIS A 170 -10.21 0.29 -1.27
N GLU A 171 -9.82 0.56 -2.51
CA GLU A 171 -8.82 1.60 -2.82
C GLU A 171 -9.30 3.01 -2.45
N CYS A 172 -10.59 3.30 -2.67
CA CYS A 172 -11.18 4.56 -2.23
C CYS A 172 -11.14 4.72 -0.69
N ALA A 173 -11.28 3.64 0.06
CA ALA A 173 -11.20 3.69 1.53
C ALA A 173 -9.81 4.11 2.01
N HIS A 174 -8.75 3.57 1.42
CA HIS A 174 -7.38 4.01 1.69
C HIS A 174 -7.20 5.51 1.39
N MET A 175 -7.68 5.95 0.24
CA MET A 175 -7.64 7.37 -0.15
C MET A 175 -8.37 8.26 0.87
N ILE A 176 -9.62 7.92 1.22
CA ILE A 176 -10.45 8.71 2.15
C ILE A 176 -9.74 8.83 3.51
N SER A 177 -9.25 7.69 4.03
CA SER A 177 -8.56 7.66 5.32
C SER A 177 -7.24 8.42 5.29
N ALA A 178 -6.46 8.32 4.21
CA ALA A 178 -5.24 9.10 4.04
C ALA A 178 -5.54 10.61 3.98
N ARG A 179 -6.54 11.01 3.21
CA ARG A 179 -6.97 12.42 3.09
C ARG A 179 -7.43 13.00 4.43
N LYS A 180 -8.16 12.21 5.25
CA LYS A 180 -8.58 12.61 6.60
C LYS A 180 -7.39 12.99 7.48
N TYR A 181 -6.25 12.33 7.31
CA TYR A 181 -5.00 12.62 8.05
C TYR A 181 -4.06 13.56 7.29
N CYS A 182 -4.59 14.39 6.39
CA CYS A 182 -3.84 15.39 5.61
C CYS A 182 -2.75 14.79 4.71
N VAL A 183 -2.75 13.48 4.49
CA VAL A 183 -1.83 12.82 3.55
C VAL A 183 -2.29 13.08 2.12
N ASN A 184 -1.37 13.54 1.29
CA ASN A 184 -1.65 13.75 -0.13
C ASN A 184 -1.61 12.42 -0.89
N VAL A 185 -2.68 12.19 -1.67
CA VAL A 185 -2.84 11.02 -2.54
C VAL A 185 -2.71 11.50 -3.99
N PRO A 186 -1.51 11.40 -4.60
CA PRO A 186 -1.25 12.00 -5.90
C PRO A 186 -1.96 11.30 -7.06
N GLU A 187 -2.25 10.01 -6.92
CA GLU A 187 -2.86 9.22 -7.99
C GLU A 187 -3.67 8.03 -7.47
N ILE A 188 -4.78 7.81 -8.14
CA ILE A 188 -5.54 6.56 -8.15
C ILE A 188 -5.59 6.07 -9.59
N GLY A 189 -5.58 4.76 -9.79
CA GLY A 189 -5.63 4.20 -11.11
C GLY A 189 -5.80 2.69 -11.14
N ILE A 190 -5.63 2.16 -12.34
CA ILE A 190 -5.59 0.74 -12.61
C ILE A 190 -4.15 0.36 -12.94
N MET A 191 -3.68 -0.75 -12.42
CA MET A 191 -2.40 -1.32 -12.82
C MET A 191 -2.58 -2.76 -13.28
N LEU A 192 -1.78 -3.15 -14.25
CA LEU A 192 -1.55 -4.54 -14.59
C LEU A 192 -0.32 -5.01 -13.81
N TYR A 193 -0.55 -5.91 -12.87
CA TYR A 193 0.51 -6.53 -12.10
C TYR A 193 0.58 -8.01 -12.48
N PHE A 194 1.66 -8.44 -13.15
CA PHE A 194 1.75 -9.76 -13.74
C PHE A 194 0.52 -10.14 -14.60
N LEU A 195 0.05 -9.21 -15.46
CA LEU A 195 -1.14 -9.33 -16.31
C LEU A 195 -2.49 -9.40 -15.55
N VAL A 196 -2.49 -9.33 -14.24
CA VAL A 196 -3.72 -9.27 -13.45
C VAL A 196 -4.14 -7.78 -13.30
N PRO A 197 -5.34 -7.40 -13.76
CA PRO A 197 -5.84 -6.06 -13.56
C PRO A 197 -6.15 -5.84 -12.08
N SER A 198 -5.62 -4.76 -11.52
CA SER A 198 -5.81 -4.38 -10.12
C SER A 198 -6.01 -2.87 -10.02
N ALA A 199 -6.87 -2.41 -9.14
CA ALA A 199 -6.91 -1.02 -8.73
C ALA A 199 -5.69 -0.72 -7.84
N TYR A 200 -5.27 0.53 -7.79
CA TYR A 200 -4.23 0.97 -6.85
C TYR A 200 -4.43 2.41 -6.42
N THR A 201 -4.06 2.70 -5.19
CA THR A 201 -4.00 4.04 -4.61
C THR A 201 -2.57 4.33 -4.15
N ASN A 202 -2.03 5.48 -4.54
CA ASN A 202 -0.70 5.86 -4.10
C ASN A 202 -0.78 6.59 -2.76
N ILE A 203 -0.64 5.84 -1.69
CA ILE A 203 -0.62 6.33 -0.30
C ILE A 203 0.80 6.40 0.29
N SER A 204 1.84 6.49 -0.53
CA SER A 204 3.24 6.51 -0.06
C SER A 204 3.53 7.62 0.98
N GLY A 205 2.71 8.67 1.01
CA GLY A 205 2.80 9.74 2.00
C GLY A 205 2.43 9.34 3.43
N ILE A 206 1.82 8.17 3.68
CA ILE A 206 1.48 7.73 5.04
C ILE A 206 2.72 7.55 5.92
N ASN A 207 3.86 7.24 5.32
CA ASN A 207 5.13 7.08 6.05
C ASN A 207 5.60 8.39 6.72
N LEU A 208 5.06 9.53 6.31
CA LEU A 208 5.34 10.83 6.90
C LEU A 208 4.54 11.11 8.17
N LEU A 209 3.45 10.36 8.40
CA LEU A 209 2.67 10.46 9.63
C LEU A 209 3.49 10.00 10.83
N LYS A 210 3.58 10.82 11.86
CA LYS A 210 4.28 10.49 13.12
C LYS A 210 3.59 9.34 13.88
N SER A 211 2.26 9.27 13.83
CA SER A 211 1.45 8.29 14.57
C SER A 211 1.37 6.96 13.83
N LYS A 212 1.88 5.89 14.44
CA LYS A 212 1.73 4.50 13.96
C LYS A 212 0.26 4.11 13.81
N THR A 213 -0.58 4.48 14.77
CA THR A 213 -2.02 4.17 14.75
C THR A 213 -2.71 4.77 13.52
N LYS A 214 -2.41 6.04 13.17
CA LYS A 214 -2.99 6.66 11.96
C LYS A 214 -2.55 5.93 10.69
N ARG A 215 -1.28 5.49 10.61
CA ARG A 215 -0.78 4.68 9.48
C ARG A 215 -1.53 3.35 9.37
N LEU A 216 -1.69 2.63 10.49
CA LEU A 216 -2.41 1.36 10.54
C LEU A 216 -3.89 1.52 10.17
N ILE A 217 -4.56 2.58 10.63
CA ILE A 217 -5.96 2.87 10.26
C ILE A 217 -6.08 3.06 8.74
N VAL A 218 -5.17 3.81 8.12
CA VAL A 218 -5.18 3.99 6.65
C VAL A 218 -5.01 2.65 5.94
N LEU A 219 -4.06 1.82 6.38
CA LEU A 219 -3.80 0.50 5.78
C LEU A 219 -4.94 -0.51 6.02
N ALA A 220 -5.64 -0.43 7.14
CA ALA A 220 -6.77 -1.31 7.44
C ALA A 220 -8.07 -0.89 6.74
N SER A 221 -8.20 0.38 6.33
CA SER A 221 -9.47 0.94 5.85
C SER A 221 -10.04 0.21 4.63
N GLY A 222 -9.20 -0.27 3.71
CA GLY A 222 -9.64 -1.08 2.58
C GLY A 222 -10.28 -2.40 3.01
N SER A 223 -9.64 -3.11 3.92
CA SER A 223 -10.15 -4.37 4.45
C SER A 223 -11.47 -4.19 5.22
N LEU A 224 -11.68 -3.04 5.91
CA LEU A 224 -12.94 -2.73 6.57
C LEU A 224 -14.10 -2.62 5.57
N VAL A 225 -13.87 -2.05 4.39
CA VAL A 225 -14.88 -2.02 3.33
C VAL A 225 -15.18 -3.42 2.81
N ASN A 226 -14.18 -4.25 2.58
CA ASN A 226 -14.41 -5.64 2.16
C ASN A 226 -15.22 -6.43 3.22
N LEU A 227 -14.96 -6.21 4.52
CA LEU A 227 -15.77 -6.78 5.60
C LEU A 227 -17.23 -6.35 5.50
N SER A 228 -17.52 -5.08 5.18
CA SER A 228 -18.90 -4.63 5.01
C SER A 228 -19.59 -5.31 3.83
N VAL A 229 -18.88 -5.53 2.72
CA VAL A 229 -19.42 -6.27 1.56
C VAL A 229 -19.75 -7.71 1.97
N ILE A 230 -18.88 -8.39 2.72
CA ILE A 230 -19.15 -9.73 3.25
C ILE A 230 -20.40 -9.72 4.14
N GLY A 231 -20.53 -8.69 5.01
CA GLY A 231 -21.72 -8.53 5.86
C GLY A 231 -23.02 -8.36 5.05
N ILE A 232 -22.99 -7.50 4.04
CA ILE A 232 -24.14 -7.30 3.12
C ILE A 232 -24.48 -8.62 2.41
N CYS A 233 -23.49 -9.33 1.89
CA CYS A 233 -23.68 -10.64 1.26
C CYS A 233 -24.29 -11.65 2.23
N SER A 234 -23.81 -11.68 3.49
CA SER A 234 -24.35 -12.56 4.53
C SER A 234 -25.82 -12.27 4.83
N ILE A 235 -26.18 -10.99 4.96
CA ILE A 235 -27.58 -10.57 5.11
C ILE A 235 -28.42 -11.01 3.90
N THR A 236 -27.91 -10.77 2.69
CA THR A 236 -28.61 -11.14 1.45
C THR A 236 -28.88 -12.65 1.40
N MET A 237 -27.89 -13.48 1.74
CA MET A 237 -28.05 -14.94 1.79
C MET A 237 -29.16 -15.38 2.75
N CYS A 238 -29.32 -14.69 3.89
CA CYS A 238 -30.30 -15.04 4.91
C CYS A 238 -31.73 -14.57 4.56
N VAL A 239 -31.87 -13.46 3.80
CA VAL A 239 -33.17 -12.81 3.57
C VAL A 239 -33.77 -13.18 2.22
N THR A 240 -32.96 -13.59 1.24
CA THR A 240 -33.46 -13.87 -0.12
C THR A 240 -34.04 -15.27 -0.25
N ASP A 241 -35.18 -15.39 -0.92
CA ASP A 241 -35.76 -16.68 -1.34
C ASP A 241 -35.12 -17.20 -2.65
N SER A 242 -34.40 -16.36 -3.35
CA SER A 242 -33.74 -16.72 -4.61
C SER A 242 -32.43 -17.45 -4.38
N LYS A 243 -32.40 -18.76 -4.65
CA LYS A 243 -31.19 -19.59 -4.57
C LYS A 243 -30.05 -19.02 -5.43
N ARG A 244 -30.34 -18.47 -6.60
CA ARG A 244 -29.36 -17.88 -7.52
C ARG A 244 -28.75 -16.59 -6.92
N LEU A 245 -29.58 -15.72 -6.34
CA LEU A 245 -29.09 -14.51 -5.71
C LEU A 245 -28.25 -14.84 -4.47
N ALA A 246 -28.65 -15.82 -3.67
CA ALA A 246 -27.86 -16.31 -2.54
C ALA A 246 -26.49 -16.86 -3.01
N ALA A 247 -26.45 -17.62 -4.09
CA ALA A 247 -25.21 -18.15 -4.67
C ALA A 247 -24.30 -17.04 -5.20
N CYS A 248 -24.84 -16.01 -5.90
CA CYS A 248 -24.08 -14.84 -6.32
C CYS A 248 -23.52 -14.06 -5.13
N ALA A 249 -24.31 -13.85 -4.07
CA ALA A 249 -23.87 -13.18 -2.85
C ALA A 249 -22.75 -13.98 -2.17
N ALA A 250 -22.85 -15.29 -2.10
CA ALA A 250 -21.80 -16.14 -1.53
C ALA A 250 -20.51 -16.10 -2.35
N ALA A 251 -20.61 -16.15 -3.69
CA ALA A 251 -19.44 -16.04 -4.57
C ALA A 251 -18.73 -14.68 -4.39
N LEU A 252 -19.50 -13.58 -4.28
CA LEU A 252 -18.96 -12.25 -4.00
C LEU A 252 -18.32 -12.17 -2.61
N ALA A 253 -18.95 -12.77 -1.58
CA ALA A 253 -18.39 -12.85 -0.23
C ALA A 253 -17.05 -13.59 -0.23
N LEU A 254 -16.96 -14.76 -0.89
CA LEU A 254 -15.72 -15.52 -1.03
C LEU A 254 -14.62 -14.72 -1.75
N ALA A 255 -14.95 -13.99 -2.81
CA ALA A 255 -14.00 -13.10 -3.49
C ALA A 255 -13.45 -12.02 -2.55
N ASN A 256 -14.30 -11.42 -1.69
CA ASN A 256 -13.87 -10.42 -0.71
C ASN A 256 -13.06 -11.03 0.43
N VAL A 257 -13.39 -12.24 0.91
CA VAL A 257 -12.56 -13.00 1.86
C VAL A 257 -11.17 -13.25 1.26
N GLY A 258 -11.10 -13.69 0.01
CA GLY A 258 -9.85 -13.87 -0.72
C GLY A 258 -9.04 -12.56 -0.82
N THR A 259 -9.70 -11.44 -1.11
CA THR A 259 -9.06 -10.11 -1.16
C THR A 259 -8.49 -9.72 0.20
N ILE A 260 -9.24 -9.90 1.30
CA ILE A 260 -8.74 -9.63 2.66
C ILE A 260 -7.54 -10.53 2.97
N PHE A 261 -7.63 -11.83 2.66
CA PHE A 261 -6.54 -12.77 2.90
C PHE A 261 -5.26 -12.37 2.15
N LEU A 262 -5.37 -12.01 0.87
CA LEU A 262 -4.24 -11.54 0.07
C LEU A 262 -3.66 -10.24 0.63
N ASN A 263 -4.51 -9.28 1.01
CA ASN A 263 -4.06 -8.02 1.57
C ASN A 263 -3.44 -8.15 2.96
N LEU A 264 -3.84 -9.12 3.77
CA LEU A 264 -3.20 -9.42 5.06
C LEU A 264 -1.90 -10.21 4.92
N MET A 265 -1.59 -10.72 3.73
CA MET A 265 -0.34 -11.44 3.48
C MET A 265 0.88 -10.52 3.68
N VAL A 266 1.68 -10.82 4.68
CA VAL A 266 2.90 -10.06 4.99
C VAL A 266 4.10 -10.39 4.08
N LEU A 267 4.00 -11.44 3.26
CA LEU A 267 5.07 -11.88 2.37
C LEU A 267 5.10 -11.14 1.04
N LEU A 268 3.96 -10.60 0.63
CA LEU A 268 3.80 -9.79 -0.58
C LEU A 268 3.61 -8.33 -0.19
N LYS A 269 4.02 -7.40 -1.05
CA LYS A 269 3.89 -5.95 -0.80
C LYS A 269 2.45 -5.47 -0.97
N PHE A 270 1.55 -6.01 -0.14
CA PHE A 270 0.18 -5.58 0.07
C PHE A 270 0.05 -4.84 1.40
N ASP A 271 -1.16 -4.48 1.80
CA ASP A 271 -1.40 -3.67 3.01
C ASP A 271 -0.86 -4.31 4.28
N GLY A 272 -0.97 -5.64 4.42
CA GLY A 272 -0.44 -6.40 5.56
C GLY A 272 1.08 -6.31 5.68
N TYR A 273 1.79 -6.30 4.56
CA TYR A 273 3.24 -6.09 4.56
C TYR A 273 3.59 -4.69 5.08
N TYR A 274 2.91 -3.65 4.57
CA TYR A 274 3.14 -2.27 5.04
C TYR A 274 2.68 -2.07 6.48
N ALA A 275 1.61 -2.75 6.91
CA ALA A 275 1.19 -2.76 8.31
C ALA A 275 2.25 -3.39 9.21
N LEU A 276 2.87 -4.50 8.78
CA LEU A 276 3.97 -5.14 9.50
C LEU A 276 5.19 -4.21 9.60
N GLU A 277 5.57 -3.51 8.52
CA GLU A 277 6.64 -2.49 8.56
C GLU A 277 6.36 -1.40 9.60
N VAL A 278 5.10 -0.96 9.72
CA VAL A 278 4.68 0.06 10.71
C VAL A 278 4.73 -0.50 12.13
N ILE A 279 4.26 -1.73 12.36
CA ILE A 279 4.23 -2.38 13.68
C ILE A 279 5.66 -2.57 14.20
N LEU A 280 6.54 -3.11 13.34
CA LEU A 280 7.92 -3.42 13.68
C LEU A 280 8.84 -2.19 13.67
N ASP A 281 8.35 -1.04 13.18
CA ASP A 281 9.15 0.18 12.96
C ASP A 281 10.35 -0.04 12.04
N GLU A 282 10.22 -0.96 11.09
CA GLU A 282 11.28 -1.38 10.19
C GLU A 282 10.90 -1.11 8.72
N PRO A 283 11.18 0.10 8.21
CA PRO A 283 10.90 0.42 6.81
C PRO A 283 11.76 -0.43 5.87
N LYS A 284 11.16 -0.85 4.74
CA LYS A 284 11.80 -1.75 3.76
C LYS A 284 12.23 -3.10 4.35
N LEU A 285 11.40 -3.65 5.23
CA LEU A 285 11.64 -4.91 5.93
C LEU A 285 12.16 -6.01 4.99
N ARG A 286 11.51 -6.21 3.85
CA ARG A 286 11.89 -7.24 2.87
C ARG A 286 13.29 -7.02 2.31
N GLU A 287 13.61 -5.79 1.89
CA GLU A 287 14.91 -5.43 1.33
C GLU A 287 16.01 -5.60 2.38
N ASN A 288 15.77 -5.14 3.59
CA ASN A 288 16.70 -5.23 4.71
C ASN A 288 16.92 -6.69 5.11
N ALA A 289 15.86 -7.49 5.22
CA ALA A 289 15.98 -8.92 5.53
C ALA A 289 16.76 -9.66 4.44
N MET A 290 16.41 -9.49 3.17
CA MET A 290 17.09 -10.14 2.04
C MET A 290 18.58 -9.77 1.99
N SER A 291 18.92 -8.49 2.06
CA SER A 291 20.31 -8.02 1.99
C SER A 291 21.15 -8.52 3.18
N SER A 292 20.56 -8.50 4.37
CA SER A 292 21.23 -8.97 5.61
C SER A 292 21.52 -10.48 5.57
N ILE A 293 20.53 -11.29 5.20
CA ILE A 293 20.69 -12.75 5.14
C ILE A 293 21.65 -13.15 4.02
N ILE A 294 21.56 -12.51 2.84
CA ILE A 294 22.51 -12.76 1.73
C ILE A 294 23.94 -12.38 2.16
N ALA A 295 24.11 -11.26 2.87
CA ALA A 295 25.42 -10.88 3.42
C ALA A 295 25.96 -11.92 4.41
N MET A 296 25.09 -12.45 5.30
CA MET A 296 25.47 -13.52 6.24
C MET A 296 25.88 -14.81 5.52
N ILE A 297 25.11 -15.24 4.51
CA ILE A 297 25.44 -16.44 3.71
C ILE A 297 26.77 -16.24 2.97
N ARG A 298 26.96 -15.08 2.33
CA ARG A 298 28.22 -14.76 1.63
C ARG A 298 29.40 -14.82 2.60
N MET A 299 29.24 -14.26 3.78
CA MET A 299 30.28 -14.26 4.84
C MET A 299 30.62 -15.66 5.30
N ALA A 300 29.63 -16.53 5.46
CA ALA A 300 29.83 -17.94 5.82
C ALA A 300 30.61 -18.71 4.74
N ILE A 301 30.35 -18.40 3.44
CA ILE A 301 31.00 -19.07 2.30
C ILE A 301 32.41 -18.52 2.07
N THR A 302 32.64 -17.20 2.08
CA THR A 302 33.89 -16.56 1.70
C THR A 302 34.93 -16.55 2.81
N GLY A 303 34.52 -16.69 4.07
CA GLY A 303 35.41 -16.83 5.23
C GLY A 303 36.29 -15.62 5.56
N LYS A 304 36.11 -14.47 4.93
CA LYS A 304 36.94 -13.28 5.09
C LYS A 304 36.92 -12.77 6.54
N LYS A 305 38.09 -12.66 7.13
CA LYS A 305 38.30 -12.33 8.55
C LYS A 305 37.70 -10.97 8.96
N ASN A 306 37.78 -9.96 8.07
CA ASN A 306 37.25 -8.63 8.33
C ASN A 306 35.71 -8.59 8.36
N GLU A 307 35.03 -9.41 7.56
CA GLU A 307 33.57 -9.52 7.54
C GLU A 307 33.06 -10.25 8.79
N ARG A 308 33.79 -11.24 9.29
CA ARG A 308 33.47 -11.96 10.54
C ARG A 308 33.56 -11.07 11.78
N THR A 309 34.54 -10.15 11.84
CA THR A 309 34.67 -9.20 12.96
C THR A 309 33.54 -8.17 12.95
N ALA A 310 33.18 -7.64 11.79
CA ALA A 310 32.04 -6.74 11.64
C ALA A 310 30.72 -7.41 12.06
N PHE A 311 30.48 -8.65 11.66
CA PHE A 311 29.31 -9.43 12.05
C PHE A 311 29.27 -9.72 13.57
N ARG A 312 30.41 -10.09 14.18
CA ARG A 312 30.49 -10.30 15.64
C ARG A 312 30.20 -9.03 16.43
N GLN A 313 30.63 -7.86 15.96
CA GLN A 313 30.31 -6.58 16.60
C GLN A 313 28.82 -6.26 16.47
N MET A 314 28.23 -6.55 15.32
CA MET A 314 26.83 -6.28 15.00
C MET A 314 25.86 -7.15 15.84
N ILE A 315 26.22 -8.41 16.17
CA ILE A 315 25.44 -9.32 17.02
C ILE A 315 25.66 -9.08 18.52
N ARG A 316 26.62 -8.27 18.93
CA ARG A 316 26.92 -8.06 20.36
C ARG A 316 25.79 -7.34 21.13
N GLU A 317 24.93 -6.59 20.43
CA GLU A 317 23.79 -5.91 21.05
C GLU A 317 22.55 -6.81 20.98
N PRO A 318 21.86 -7.08 22.13
CA PRO A 318 20.68 -7.95 22.17
C PRO A 318 19.56 -7.53 21.23
N GLU A 319 19.36 -6.23 21.03
CA GLU A 319 18.37 -5.68 20.11
C GLU A 319 18.65 -6.09 18.65
N ASN A 320 19.91 -6.13 18.27
CA ASN A 320 20.32 -6.58 16.94
C ASN A 320 20.07 -8.08 16.74
N ILE A 321 20.29 -8.92 17.77
CA ILE A 321 20.04 -10.36 17.69
C ILE A 321 18.55 -10.61 17.34
N LEU A 322 17.65 -9.98 18.07
CA LEU A 322 16.19 -10.13 17.82
C LEU A 322 15.82 -9.71 16.41
N LYS A 323 16.39 -8.60 15.93
CA LYS A 323 16.20 -8.08 14.57
C LYS A 323 16.68 -9.07 13.51
N TYR A 324 17.83 -9.71 13.68
CA TYR A 324 18.36 -10.71 12.75
C TYR A 324 17.57 -12.02 12.78
N ILE A 325 17.07 -12.43 13.95
CA ILE A 325 16.14 -13.56 14.06
C ILE A 325 14.88 -13.26 13.26
N MET A 326 14.30 -12.08 13.44
CA MET A 326 13.12 -11.61 12.69
C MET A 326 13.40 -11.60 11.17
N TYR A 327 14.55 -11.09 10.73
CA TYR A 327 14.95 -11.13 9.32
C TYR A 327 15.09 -12.54 8.78
N GLY A 328 15.69 -13.45 9.57
CA GLY A 328 15.83 -14.86 9.21
C GLY A 328 14.49 -15.55 9.05
N VAL A 329 13.60 -15.37 10.02
CA VAL A 329 12.23 -15.90 9.96
C VAL A 329 11.50 -15.34 8.73
N TYR A 330 11.52 -14.03 8.53
CA TYR A 330 10.87 -13.40 7.38
C TYR A 330 11.47 -13.89 6.04
N PHE A 331 12.79 -14.04 5.97
CA PHE A 331 13.48 -14.56 4.78
C PHE A 331 13.03 -15.98 4.45
N ILE A 332 13.00 -16.89 5.43
CA ILE A 332 12.59 -18.29 5.23
C ILE A 332 11.15 -18.34 4.69
N PHE A 333 10.23 -17.60 5.32
CA PHE A 333 8.84 -17.58 4.87
C PHE A 333 8.68 -16.92 3.50
N SER A 334 9.37 -15.82 3.22
CA SER A 334 9.23 -15.09 1.96
C SER A 334 9.89 -15.79 0.77
N THR A 335 10.99 -16.54 0.98
CA THR A 335 11.67 -17.30 -0.07
C THR A 335 11.12 -18.70 -0.24
N GLY A 336 10.70 -19.35 0.85
CA GLY A 336 10.13 -20.69 0.83
C GLY A 336 8.70 -20.76 0.25
N TYR A 337 7.95 -19.67 0.36
CA TYR A 337 6.57 -19.60 -0.13
C TYR A 337 6.45 -19.70 -1.66
N ILE A 338 7.35 -19.06 -2.42
CA ILE A 338 7.34 -19.08 -3.89
C ILE A 338 7.57 -20.48 -4.46
N PRO A 339 8.61 -21.24 -4.05
CA PRO A 339 8.79 -22.62 -4.49
C PRO A 339 7.63 -23.53 -4.12
N VAL A 340 7.03 -23.38 -2.94
CA VAL A 340 5.89 -24.21 -2.50
C VAL A 340 4.65 -23.96 -3.36
N ILE A 341 4.33 -22.71 -3.69
CA ILE A 341 3.24 -22.42 -4.64
C ILE A 341 3.56 -22.97 -6.03
N MET A 342 4.79 -22.78 -6.53
CA MET A 342 5.19 -23.30 -7.83
C MET A 342 5.07 -24.83 -7.89
N LEU A 343 5.53 -25.52 -6.87
CA LEU A 343 5.41 -27.00 -6.79
C LEU A 343 3.95 -27.45 -6.74
N ASN A 344 3.11 -26.78 -5.97
CA ASN A 344 1.72 -27.21 -5.78
C ASN A 344 0.76 -26.75 -6.88
N THR A 345 1.10 -25.68 -7.63
CA THR A 345 0.23 -25.15 -8.70
C THR A 345 0.71 -25.50 -10.10
N ILE A 346 2.01 -25.41 -10.36
CA ILE A 346 2.56 -25.56 -11.71
C ILE A 346 2.84 -27.03 -12.01
N VAL A 347 3.34 -27.81 -11.06
CA VAL A 347 3.66 -29.24 -11.29
C VAL A 347 2.40 -30.07 -11.60
N PRO A 348 1.26 -29.93 -10.89
CA PRO A 348 0.03 -30.62 -11.26
C PRO A 348 -0.57 -30.17 -12.60
N PHE A 349 -0.33 -28.90 -13.00
CA PHE A 349 -0.78 -28.38 -14.29
C PHE A 349 0.06 -28.91 -15.45
N LEU A 350 1.36 -29.13 -15.26
CA LEU A 350 2.26 -29.71 -16.26
C LEU A 350 2.18 -31.24 -16.31
N ALA A 351 1.63 -31.90 -15.30
CA ALA A 351 1.44 -33.35 -15.22
C ALA A 351 0.08 -33.84 -15.77
N ARG A 352 -0.78 -32.92 -16.22
CA ARG A 352 -2.02 -33.16 -16.96
C ARG A 352 -1.81 -32.92 -18.46
#